data_715b6dc8142a66c7a8917bd2319ab1a7
#
_entry.id   715b6dc8142a66c7a8917bd2319ab1a7
#
_cell.length_a   1.000
_cell.length_b   1.000
_cell.length_c   1.000
_cell.angle_alpha   90.00
_cell.angle_beta   90.00
_cell.angle_gamma   90.00
#
_symmetry.space_group_name_H-M   'P 1'
#
loop_
_entity.id
_entity.type
_entity.pdbx_description
1 polymer ?
#
loop_
_entity_poly.entity_id
_entity_poly.type
_entity_poly.pdbx_seq_one_letter_code
_entity_poly.pdbx_strand_id
1 'polypeptide(L)'
;MPKMEGNERGCALLSRREFVWELCKLCALGATCVLAHDAISSQALTARKESKVVIVRSKRVFKRLPHPDKEELAKMLDKGVMLLTGEKDPKRAWEKLFSSDERIGIKPNGLGGATCATSKELIELCIERLTGIGIKAENIYLWEQNPNFIRNCGFEVRPKGPGVRVLNVQETFGNVVRQGSFRGRVTRIITNYVDAIINMPIIKDHNIAGITGALKNHYGSIDNPMAHHANNCDPYIADLNSLPAIRKKTRLIVGDALRPLCEGGPSDKPQFRWIYGGIILSYDPVAHDAVAARIIQERRKELSLPPLERVGRPPKHIETAARKGLGIADLKKIDLVTVVL
;
A
#
# COMPACT_ATOMS: atom_id res chain seq x y z
N MET A 1 38.37 -26.62 -67.34
CA MET A 1 38.61 -25.71 -66.23
C MET A 1 37.64 -24.57 -66.35
N PRO A 2 36.55 -24.50 -65.55
CA PRO A 2 35.73 -23.30 -65.45
C PRO A 2 36.15 -22.48 -64.22
N LYS A 3 36.16 -21.19 -64.41
CA LYS A 3 36.46 -20.18 -63.44
C LYS A 3 35.37 -20.09 -62.37
N MET A 4 35.76 -20.03 -61.10
CA MET A 4 34.88 -19.69 -59.97
C MET A 4 34.75 -18.17 -59.90
N GLU A 5 33.55 -17.63 -60.05
CA GLU A 5 33.21 -16.25 -59.73
C GLU A 5 32.85 -16.14 -58.23
N GLY A 6 33.63 -15.34 -57.52
CA GLY A 6 33.39 -15.01 -56.12
C GLY A 6 32.27 -13.97 -56.01
N ASN A 7 31.26 -14.26 -55.20
CA ASN A 7 30.17 -13.34 -54.86
C ASN A 7 30.54 -12.56 -53.58
N GLU A 8 31.18 -11.41 -53.73
CA GLU A 8 31.42 -10.44 -52.66
C GLU A 8 30.13 -9.68 -52.39
N ARG A 9 29.44 -10.04 -51.29
CA ARG A 9 28.39 -9.15 -50.71
C ARG A 9 29.08 -8.04 -49.92
N GLY A 10 29.23 -6.87 -50.56
CA GLY A 10 29.71 -5.68 -49.92
C GLY A 10 28.79 -5.25 -48.77
N CYS A 11 29.35 -5.19 -47.58
CA CYS A 11 28.72 -4.54 -46.43
C CYS A 11 28.72 -3.03 -46.71
N ALA A 12 27.56 -2.47 -47.11
CA ALA A 12 27.41 -1.04 -47.32
C ALA A 12 27.50 -0.34 -45.94
N LEU A 13 28.61 0.34 -45.71
CA LEU A 13 28.78 1.24 -44.56
C LEU A 13 27.81 2.43 -44.74
N LEU A 14 26.84 2.53 -43.86
CA LEU A 14 25.95 3.66 -43.80
C LEU A 14 26.75 4.96 -43.63
N SER A 15 26.39 6.00 -44.38
CA SER A 15 26.98 7.33 -44.18
C SER A 15 26.66 7.88 -42.79
N ARG A 16 27.53 8.74 -42.28
CA ARG A 16 27.31 9.39 -40.95
C ARG A 16 25.93 10.01 -40.80
N ARG A 17 25.34 10.47 -41.91
CA ARG A 17 24.02 11.10 -41.94
C ARG A 17 22.89 10.07 -41.85
N GLU A 18 23.03 8.92 -42.45
CA GLU A 18 22.07 7.82 -42.39
C GLU A 18 22.11 7.13 -41.02
N PHE A 19 23.31 6.96 -40.44
CA PHE A 19 23.45 6.45 -39.09
C PHE A 19 22.79 7.35 -38.04
N VAL A 20 22.97 8.66 -38.15
CA VAL A 20 22.29 9.64 -37.24
C VAL A 20 20.78 9.61 -37.44
N TRP A 21 20.28 9.44 -38.67
CA TRP A 21 18.84 9.36 -38.95
C TRP A 21 18.21 8.08 -38.39
N GLU A 22 18.88 6.94 -38.48
CA GLU A 22 18.41 5.69 -37.86
C GLU A 22 18.48 5.75 -36.33
N LEU A 23 19.50 6.37 -35.76
CA LEU A 23 19.55 6.62 -34.32
C LEU A 23 18.41 7.54 -33.84
N CYS A 24 18.08 8.59 -34.60
CA CYS A 24 16.96 9.46 -34.30
C CYS A 24 15.60 8.76 -34.37
N LYS A 25 15.41 7.82 -35.33
CA LYS A 25 14.20 7.00 -35.41
C LYS A 25 14.07 6.06 -34.20
N LEU A 26 15.17 5.43 -33.78
CA LEU A 26 15.19 4.57 -32.58
C LEU A 26 14.95 5.37 -31.30
N CYS A 27 15.51 6.56 -31.19
CA CYS A 27 15.25 7.48 -30.07
C CYS A 27 13.80 7.98 -30.05
N ALA A 28 13.21 8.28 -31.21
CA ALA A 28 11.81 8.69 -31.31
C ALA A 28 10.84 7.56 -30.95
N LEU A 29 11.14 6.31 -31.35
CA LEU A 29 10.35 5.12 -30.96
C LEU A 29 10.50 4.81 -29.46
N GLY A 30 11.70 4.95 -28.89
CA GLY A 30 11.94 4.83 -27.46
C GLY A 30 11.23 5.93 -26.66
N ALA A 31 11.29 7.18 -27.12
CA ALA A 31 10.60 8.31 -26.48
C ALA A 31 9.06 8.18 -26.56
N THR A 32 8.52 7.68 -27.66
CA THR A 32 7.06 7.43 -27.76
C THR A 32 6.61 6.26 -26.88
N CYS A 33 7.40 5.21 -26.68
CA CYS A 33 7.08 4.15 -25.74
C CYS A 33 7.16 4.63 -24.27
N VAL A 34 8.15 5.42 -23.91
CA VAL A 34 8.26 6.00 -22.56
C VAL A 34 7.15 7.00 -22.30
N LEU A 35 6.84 7.88 -23.27
CA LEU A 35 5.73 8.84 -23.16
C LEU A 35 4.36 8.15 -23.15
N ALA A 36 4.19 7.05 -23.86
CA ALA A 36 2.95 6.26 -23.82
C ALA A 36 2.81 5.52 -22.47
N HIS A 37 3.89 5.00 -21.91
CA HIS A 37 3.88 4.37 -20.58
C HIS A 37 3.61 5.39 -19.46
N ASP A 38 4.24 6.59 -19.54
CA ASP A 38 3.98 7.68 -18.61
C ASP A 38 2.58 8.29 -18.80
N ALA A 39 2.05 8.33 -20.03
CA ALA A 39 0.69 8.81 -20.32
C ALA A 39 -0.38 7.83 -19.81
N ILE A 40 -0.17 6.52 -19.92
CA ILE A 40 -1.07 5.50 -19.37
C ILE A 40 -1.01 5.53 -17.85
N SER A 41 0.17 5.70 -17.25
CA SER A 41 0.31 5.85 -15.79
C SER A 41 -0.20 7.21 -15.28
N SER A 42 -0.10 8.29 -16.09
CA SER A 42 -0.60 9.62 -15.71
C SER A 42 -2.10 9.78 -15.94
N GLN A 43 -2.70 9.11 -16.93
CA GLN A 43 -4.16 9.08 -17.10
C GLN A 43 -4.86 8.31 -15.95
N ALA A 44 -4.20 7.37 -15.31
CA ALA A 44 -4.72 6.75 -14.08
C ALA A 44 -4.71 7.71 -12.87
N LEU A 45 -4.05 8.85 -12.96
CA LEU A 45 -3.88 9.88 -11.92
C LEU A 45 -4.71 11.15 -12.15
N THR A 46 -5.42 11.29 -13.30
CA THR A 46 -6.37 12.38 -13.50
C THR A 46 -7.59 12.13 -12.62
N ALA A 47 -7.90 13.11 -11.77
CA ALA A 47 -9.00 13.21 -10.81
C ALA A 47 -10.09 12.14 -11.02
N ARG A 48 -10.00 11.03 -10.28
CA ARG A 48 -11.11 10.08 -10.19
C ARG A 48 -12.29 10.84 -9.63
N LYS A 49 -13.36 10.98 -10.41
CA LYS A 49 -14.62 11.59 -9.94
C LYS A 49 -15.23 10.78 -8.81
N GLU A 50 -14.89 9.50 -8.71
CA GLU A 50 -15.34 8.56 -7.69
C GLU A 50 -14.17 7.66 -7.27
N SER A 51 -14.14 7.27 -6.01
CA SER A 51 -13.16 6.34 -5.47
C SER A 51 -13.88 5.11 -4.91
N LYS A 52 -13.35 3.92 -5.19
CA LYS A 52 -13.96 2.66 -4.73
C LYS A 52 -13.31 2.18 -3.44
N VAL A 53 -14.15 1.84 -2.46
CA VAL A 53 -13.75 1.15 -1.23
C VAL A 53 -14.61 -0.11 -1.10
N VAL A 54 -13.97 -1.24 -0.89
CA VAL A 54 -14.63 -2.54 -0.70
C VAL A 54 -14.42 -3.01 0.73
N ILE A 55 -15.51 -3.28 1.44
CA ILE A 55 -15.50 -3.92 2.75
C ILE A 55 -16.01 -5.34 2.58
N VAL A 56 -15.23 -6.32 2.99
CA VAL A 56 -15.68 -7.70 3.08
C VAL A 56 -15.65 -8.14 4.53
N ARG A 57 -16.79 -8.61 5.04
CA ARG A 57 -16.96 -9.07 6.41
C ARG A 57 -17.36 -10.53 6.46
N SER A 58 -16.99 -11.23 7.53
CA SER A 58 -17.52 -12.53 7.85
C SER A 58 -17.66 -12.71 9.36
N LYS A 59 -18.82 -13.24 9.80
CA LYS A 59 -19.02 -13.64 11.19
C LYS A 59 -18.22 -14.90 11.56
N ARG A 60 -17.77 -15.66 10.56
CA ARG A 60 -17.04 -16.92 10.72
C ARG A 60 -15.53 -16.77 10.71
N VAL A 61 -15.02 -15.53 10.50
CA VAL A 61 -13.57 -15.30 10.39
C VAL A 61 -12.80 -15.63 11.68
N PHE A 62 -13.47 -15.72 12.82
CA PHE A 62 -12.90 -16.19 14.06
C PHE A 62 -13.66 -17.43 14.57
N LYS A 63 -13.10 -18.61 14.34
CA LYS A 63 -13.50 -19.85 15.03
C LYS A 63 -13.01 -19.86 16.48
N ARG A 64 -11.82 -19.31 16.71
CA ARG A 64 -11.18 -19.14 18.02
C ARG A 64 -10.27 -17.92 18.03
N LEU A 65 -10.45 -17.03 19.00
CA LEU A 65 -9.55 -15.89 19.19
C LEU A 65 -8.17 -16.34 19.70
N PRO A 66 -7.10 -15.62 19.41
CA PRO A 66 -7.07 -14.33 18.68
C PRO A 66 -6.87 -14.46 17.16
N HIS A 67 -6.62 -15.66 16.64
CA HIS A 67 -6.22 -15.92 15.25
C HIS A 67 -7.45 -16.06 14.33
N PRO A 68 -7.48 -15.36 13.20
CA PRO A 68 -8.53 -15.54 12.20
C PRO A 68 -8.40 -16.92 11.53
N ASP A 69 -9.55 -17.46 11.11
CA ASP A 69 -9.58 -18.64 10.26
C ASP A 69 -9.04 -18.29 8.88
N LYS A 70 -7.93 -18.92 8.50
CA LYS A 70 -7.18 -18.60 7.28
C LYS A 70 -8.00 -18.88 6.01
N GLU A 71 -8.81 -19.93 6.00
CA GLU A 71 -9.66 -20.28 4.83
C GLU A 71 -10.77 -19.24 4.62
N GLU A 72 -11.43 -18.85 5.70
CA GLU A 72 -12.47 -17.81 5.62
C GLU A 72 -11.86 -16.45 5.24
N LEU A 73 -10.71 -16.10 5.81
CA LEU A 73 -9.98 -14.88 5.47
C LEU A 73 -9.51 -14.87 4.01
N ALA A 74 -9.11 -16.03 3.46
CA ALA A 74 -8.76 -16.17 2.05
C ALA A 74 -9.96 -15.86 1.14
N LYS A 75 -11.15 -16.39 1.47
CA LYS A 75 -12.39 -16.07 0.73
C LYS A 75 -12.72 -14.59 0.79
N MET A 76 -12.53 -13.96 1.96
CA MET A 76 -12.74 -12.52 2.13
C MET A 76 -11.77 -11.71 1.26
N LEU A 77 -10.48 -12.04 1.26
CA LEU A 77 -9.45 -11.34 0.49
C LEU A 77 -9.71 -11.48 -1.02
N ASP A 78 -9.94 -12.70 -1.49
CA ASP A 78 -10.23 -12.97 -2.91
C ASP A 78 -11.49 -12.22 -3.36
N LYS A 79 -12.57 -12.29 -2.59
CA LYS A 79 -13.80 -11.55 -2.89
C LYS A 79 -13.58 -10.04 -2.94
N GLY A 80 -12.78 -9.51 -2.01
CA GLY A 80 -12.45 -8.09 -1.95
C GLY A 80 -11.66 -7.61 -3.16
N VAL A 81 -10.60 -8.34 -3.55
CA VAL A 81 -9.77 -7.99 -4.71
C VAL A 81 -10.56 -8.12 -6.02
N MET A 82 -11.39 -9.17 -6.16
CA MET A 82 -12.28 -9.34 -7.32
C MET A 82 -13.26 -8.16 -7.46
N LEU A 83 -13.91 -7.75 -6.39
CA LEU A 83 -14.85 -6.62 -6.40
C LEU A 83 -14.15 -5.28 -6.67
N LEU A 84 -12.92 -5.12 -6.17
CA LEU A 84 -12.13 -3.91 -6.38
C LEU A 84 -11.65 -3.79 -7.82
N THR A 85 -11.22 -4.90 -8.43
CA THR A 85 -10.68 -4.95 -9.81
C THR A 85 -11.75 -5.10 -10.88
N GLY A 86 -12.94 -5.60 -10.50
CA GLY A 86 -14.01 -5.98 -11.43
C GLY A 86 -13.80 -7.35 -12.10
N GLU A 87 -12.76 -8.10 -11.69
CA GLU A 87 -12.49 -9.44 -12.21
C GLU A 87 -13.37 -10.50 -11.54
N LYS A 88 -13.63 -11.58 -12.26
CA LYS A 88 -14.45 -12.71 -11.76
C LYS A 88 -13.61 -13.88 -11.22
N ASP A 89 -12.32 -13.84 -11.48
CA ASP A 89 -11.35 -14.85 -11.06
C ASP A 89 -10.30 -14.24 -10.15
N PRO A 90 -10.02 -14.84 -8.98
CA PRO A 90 -9.07 -14.27 -8.02
C PRO A 90 -7.68 -14.09 -8.61
N LYS A 91 -7.15 -15.07 -9.35
CA LYS A 91 -5.82 -15.01 -9.93
C LYS A 91 -5.71 -13.85 -10.93
N ARG A 92 -6.69 -13.72 -11.84
CA ARG A 92 -6.74 -12.60 -12.79
C ARG A 92 -6.86 -11.25 -12.09
N ALA A 93 -7.59 -11.19 -10.97
CA ALA A 93 -7.69 -9.98 -10.16
C ALA A 93 -6.33 -9.53 -9.61
N TRP A 94 -5.48 -10.46 -9.17
CA TRP A 94 -4.12 -10.17 -8.73
C TRP A 94 -3.18 -9.86 -9.92
N GLU A 95 -3.28 -10.59 -11.03
CA GLU A 95 -2.52 -10.33 -12.27
C GLU A 95 -2.82 -8.95 -12.87
N LYS A 96 -4.04 -8.43 -12.67
CA LYS A 96 -4.39 -7.04 -13.05
C LYS A 96 -3.69 -5.98 -12.21
N LEU A 97 -3.31 -6.34 -10.99
CA LEU A 97 -2.65 -5.44 -10.05
C LEU A 97 -1.14 -5.52 -10.10
N PHE A 98 -0.58 -6.69 -10.35
CA PHE A 98 0.85 -6.94 -10.21
C PHE A 98 1.36 -7.85 -11.34
N SER A 99 2.58 -7.56 -11.83
CA SER A 99 3.28 -8.37 -12.82
C SER A 99 4.29 -9.31 -12.15
N SER A 100 4.54 -10.48 -12.75
CA SER A 100 5.40 -11.52 -12.17
C SER A 100 6.87 -11.12 -12.04
N ASP A 101 7.33 -10.12 -12.79
CA ASP A 101 8.68 -9.56 -12.77
C ASP A 101 8.88 -8.42 -11.78
N GLU A 102 7.80 -7.92 -11.16
CA GLU A 102 7.87 -6.82 -10.20
C GLU A 102 8.42 -7.24 -8.83
N ARG A 103 9.01 -6.28 -8.16
CA ARG A 103 9.41 -6.37 -6.73
C ARG A 103 8.33 -5.69 -5.90
N ILE A 104 7.68 -6.46 -5.05
CA ILE A 104 6.52 -5.99 -4.29
C ILE A 104 6.89 -5.73 -2.84
N GLY A 105 6.51 -4.55 -2.36
CA GLY A 105 6.60 -4.17 -0.96
C GLY A 105 5.31 -4.45 -0.20
N ILE A 106 5.40 -5.03 0.98
CA ILE A 106 4.29 -5.20 1.92
C ILE A 106 4.60 -4.37 3.16
N LYS A 107 3.74 -3.39 3.46
CA LYS A 107 3.87 -2.54 4.65
C LYS A 107 2.73 -2.84 5.65
N PRO A 108 2.95 -3.77 6.59
CA PRO A 108 2.00 -4.00 7.69
C PRO A 108 2.09 -2.91 8.76
N ASN A 109 1.37 -3.05 9.86
CA ASN A 109 1.47 -2.20 11.04
C ASN A 109 1.68 -3.05 12.29
N GLY A 110 2.86 -2.98 12.88
CA GLY A 110 3.22 -3.71 14.11
C GLY A 110 3.26 -2.86 15.36
N LEU A 111 2.97 -1.55 15.25
CA LEU A 111 2.91 -0.67 16.42
C LEU A 111 1.65 -0.95 17.25
N GLY A 112 1.83 -1.22 18.53
CA GLY A 112 0.72 -1.43 19.48
C GLY A 112 0.72 -2.81 20.16
N GLY A 113 1.67 -3.69 19.78
CA GLY A 113 1.76 -5.05 20.29
C GLY A 113 1.14 -6.08 19.33
N ALA A 114 1.45 -7.36 19.55
CA ALA A 114 1.05 -8.46 18.67
C ALA A 114 -0.49 -8.60 18.52
N THR A 115 -1.22 -8.23 19.54
CA THR A 115 -2.69 -8.30 19.52
C THR A 115 -3.35 -7.10 18.84
N CYS A 116 -2.57 -6.04 18.52
CA CYS A 116 -3.02 -4.82 17.84
C CYS A 116 -2.09 -4.49 16.65
N ALA A 117 -1.71 -5.53 15.92
CA ALA A 117 -0.91 -5.48 14.69
C ALA A 117 -1.71 -6.04 13.52
N THR A 118 -1.27 -5.78 12.30
CA THR A 118 -1.80 -6.44 11.11
C THR A 118 -1.64 -7.95 11.24
N SER A 119 -2.72 -8.69 11.05
CA SER A 119 -2.78 -10.15 11.25
C SER A 119 -1.77 -10.86 10.35
N LYS A 120 -1.00 -11.78 10.94
CA LYS A 120 -0.03 -12.60 10.23
C LYS A 120 -0.67 -13.33 9.05
N GLU A 121 -1.82 -13.93 9.29
CA GLU A 121 -2.57 -14.72 8.32
C GLU A 121 -2.98 -13.88 7.10
N LEU A 122 -3.35 -12.61 7.30
CA LEU A 122 -3.69 -11.71 6.20
C LEU A 122 -2.45 -11.34 5.37
N ILE A 123 -1.31 -11.13 6.02
CA ILE A 123 -0.03 -10.87 5.34
C ILE A 123 0.40 -12.09 4.54
N GLU A 124 0.36 -13.29 5.14
CA GLU A 124 0.70 -14.55 4.48
C GLU A 124 -0.18 -14.82 3.25
N LEU A 125 -1.47 -14.56 3.34
CA LEU A 125 -2.39 -14.69 2.21
C LEU A 125 -2.02 -13.74 1.06
N CYS A 126 -1.65 -12.49 1.34
CA CYS A 126 -1.15 -11.59 0.30
C CYS A 126 0.13 -12.14 -0.36
N ILE A 127 1.06 -12.69 0.43
CA ILE A 127 2.27 -13.34 -0.10
C ILE A 127 1.91 -14.54 -0.97
N GLU A 128 1.01 -15.41 -0.53
CA GLU A 128 0.54 -16.58 -1.28
C GLU A 128 -0.11 -16.19 -2.62
N ARG A 129 -0.90 -15.13 -2.63
CA ARG A 129 -1.52 -14.64 -3.87
C ARG A 129 -0.49 -14.05 -4.84
N LEU A 130 0.49 -13.29 -4.34
CA LEU A 130 1.58 -12.77 -5.16
C LEU A 130 2.44 -13.90 -5.76
N THR A 131 2.80 -14.89 -4.96
CA THR A 131 3.56 -16.05 -5.46
C THR A 131 2.73 -16.91 -6.41
N GLY A 132 1.41 -17.01 -6.18
CA GLY A 132 0.47 -17.73 -7.05
C GLY A 132 0.33 -17.13 -8.46
N ILE A 133 0.68 -15.86 -8.67
CA ILE A 133 0.75 -15.21 -9.98
C ILE A 133 2.18 -15.19 -10.55
N GLY A 134 3.13 -15.91 -9.94
CA GLY A 134 4.50 -16.09 -10.44
C GLY A 134 5.53 -15.11 -9.90
N ILE A 135 5.19 -14.20 -8.97
CA ILE A 135 6.19 -13.36 -8.32
C ILE A 135 7.08 -14.22 -7.41
N LYS A 136 8.39 -14.17 -7.62
CA LYS A 136 9.35 -14.90 -6.78
C LYS A 136 9.30 -14.37 -5.35
N ALA A 137 9.32 -15.26 -4.37
CA ALA A 137 9.27 -14.87 -2.96
C ALA A 137 10.42 -13.91 -2.56
N GLU A 138 11.60 -14.04 -3.18
CA GLU A 138 12.75 -13.15 -3.00
C GLU A 138 12.52 -11.73 -3.54
N ASN A 139 11.50 -11.53 -4.37
CA ASN A 139 11.06 -10.23 -4.88
C ASN A 139 9.96 -9.61 -4.00
N ILE A 140 9.59 -10.25 -2.90
CA ILE A 140 8.63 -9.70 -1.93
C ILE A 140 9.40 -9.18 -0.72
N TYR A 141 9.15 -7.92 -0.36
CA TYR A 141 9.81 -7.18 0.71
C TYR A 141 8.78 -6.77 1.76
N LEU A 142 8.87 -7.33 2.96
CA LEU A 142 8.09 -6.92 4.10
C LEU A 142 8.94 -6.02 5.00
N TRP A 143 8.39 -4.92 5.49
CA TRP A 143 9.15 -4.04 6.40
C TRP A 143 8.29 -3.40 7.48
N GLU A 144 8.95 -3.13 8.59
CA GLU A 144 8.48 -2.28 9.69
C GLU A 144 9.60 -1.44 10.27
N GLN A 145 9.25 -0.46 11.12
CA GLN A 145 10.17 0.52 11.64
C GLN A 145 11.28 -0.10 12.49
N ASN A 146 11.00 -1.17 13.22
CA ASN A 146 11.98 -1.87 14.04
C ASN A 146 11.64 -3.37 14.18
N PRO A 147 12.59 -4.20 14.66
CA PRO A 147 12.41 -5.63 14.79
C PRO A 147 11.23 -6.04 15.69
N ASN A 148 10.93 -5.27 16.75
CA ASN A 148 9.79 -5.58 17.61
C ASN A 148 8.45 -5.47 16.88
N PHE A 149 8.31 -4.45 16.01
CA PHE A 149 7.09 -4.29 15.20
C PHE A 149 6.95 -5.38 14.14
N ILE A 150 8.08 -5.86 13.61
CA ILE A 150 8.10 -7.04 12.72
C ILE A 150 7.60 -8.28 13.47
N ARG A 151 8.12 -8.53 14.68
CA ARG A 151 7.68 -9.66 15.55
C ARG A 151 6.21 -9.56 15.93
N ASN A 152 5.71 -8.36 16.18
CA ASN A 152 4.28 -8.15 16.45
C ASN A 152 3.37 -8.56 15.27
N CYS A 153 3.88 -8.48 14.04
CA CYS A 153 3.20 -9.00 12.85
C CYS A 153 3.44 -10.50 12.61
N GLY A 154 4.16 -11.18 13.50
CA GLY A 154 4.44 -12.62 13.42
C GLY A 154 5.59 -13.00 12.48
N PHE A 155 6.51 -12.06 12.18
CA PHE A 155 7.68 -12.29 11.33
C PHE A 155 8.98 -11.97 12.08
N GLU A 156 10.09 -12.53 11.58
CA GLU A 156 11.44 -12.19 12.04
C GLU A 156 12.23 -11.50 10.93
N VAL A 157 13.15 -10.61 11.32
CA VAL A 157 14.04 -9.93 10.37
C VAL A 157 14.86 -10.95 9.59
N ARG A 158 14.74 -10.93 8.28
CA ARG A 158 15.45 -11.82 7.35
C ARG A 158 15.75 -11.10 6.05
N PRO A 159 16.85 -10.33 5.98
CA PRO A 159 17.18 -9.50 4.81
C PRO A 159 17.73 -10.28 3.62
N LYS A 160 18.22 -11.51 3.83
CA LYS A 160 18.85 -12.36 2.83
C LYS A 160 18.36 -13.82 2.96
N GLY A 161 18.64 -14.63 1.96
CA GLY A 161 18.26 -16.05 1.92
C GLY A 161 16.99 -16.29 1.12
N PRO A 162 16.51 -17.54 1.04
CA PRO A 162 15.33 -17.92 0.28
C PRO A 162 14.05 -17.36 0.91
N GLY A 163 13.05 -17.07 0.07
CA GLY A 163 11.75 -16.59 0.47
C GLY A 163 11.68 -15.07 0.69
N VAL A 164 10.59 -14.61 1.28
CA VAL A 164 10.31 -13.18 1.48
C VAL A 164 11.40 -12.49 2.28
N ARG A 165 11.83 -11.32 1.83
CA ARG A 165 12.82 -10.47 2.52
C ARG A 165 12.11 -9.63 3.58
N VAL A 166 12.48 -9.83 4.83
CA VAL A 166 11.90 -9.09 5.96
C VAL A 166 12.93 -8.11 6.50
N LEU A 167 12.64 -6.82 6.41
CA LEU A 167 13.61 -5.75 6.60
C LEU A 167 13.22 -4.81 7.76
N ASN A 168 14.22 -4.40 8.51
CA ASN A 168 14.16 -3.31 9.46
C ASN A 168 14.52 -2.00 8.76
N VAL A 169 13.66 -0.98 8.81
CA VAL A 169 13.93 0.28 8.10
C VAL A 169 15.08 1.08 8.69
N GLN A 170 15.42 0.89 9.96
CA GLN A 170 16.54 1.61 10.61
C GLN A 170 17.87 1.39 9.89
N GLU A 171 18.02 0.28 9.18
CA GLU A 171 19.21 -0.07 8.41
C GLU A 171 19.15 0.37 6.94
N THR A 172 18.04 0.98 6.52
CA THR A 172 17.76 1.19 5.09
C THR A 172 17.43 2.62 4.71
N PHE A 173 17.69 3.62 5.56
CA PHE A 173 17.37 5.00 5.24
C PHE A 173 18.19 5.56 4.08
N GLY A 174 17.50 6.30 3.20
CA GLY A 174 18.08 7.08 2.11
C GLY A 174 18.51 8.49 2.54
N ASN A 175 18.65 9.36 1.56
CA ASN A 175 18.93 10.77 1.79
C ASN A 175 17.71 11.49 2.39
N VAL A 176 17.97 12.66 3.01
CA VAL A 176 16.90 13.55 3.47
C VAL A 176 16.12 14.08 2.26
N VAL A 177 14.80 13.91 2.32
CA VAL A 177 13.86 14.46 1.33
C VAL A 177 12.98 15.52 1.99
N ARG A 178 12.43 16.42 1.16
CA ARG A 178 11.49 17.45 1.58
C ARG A 178 10.24 17.39 0.69
N GLN A 179 9.08 17.49 1.31
CA GLN A 179 7.80 17.56 0.63
C GLN A 179 6.83 18.37 1.49
N GLY A 180 6.50 19.58 1.08
CA GLY A 180 5.72 20.49 1.94
C GLY A 180 6.39 20.69 3.30
N SER A 181 5.68 20.41 4.38
CA SER A 181 6.20 20.48 5.77
C SER A 181 6.98 19.24 6.19
N PHE A 182 6.90 18.15 5.46
CA PHE A 182 7.67 16.95 5.75
C PHE A 182 9.13 17.15 5.39
N ARG A 183 10.03 16.84 6.34
CA ARG A 183 11.48 16.75 6.12
C ARG A 183 12.04 15.59 6.92
N GLY A 184 12.57 14.58 6.24
CA GLY A 184 13.11 13.38 6.88
C GLY A 184 13.71 12.42 5.86
N ARG A 185 14.14 11.26 6.33
CA ARG A 185 14.64 10.19 5.48
C ARG A 185 13.55 9.14 5.31
N VAL A 186 13.34 8.72 4.08
CA VAL A 186 12.46 7.59 3.75
C VAL A 186 13.32 6.37 3.50
N THR A 187 12.83 5.20 3.89
CA THR A 187 13.53 3.93 3.64
C THR A 187 13.79 3.70 2.15
N ARG A 188 14.99 3.21 1.83
CA ARG A 188 15.35 2.78 0.46
C ARG A 188 14.50 1.61 -0.04
N ILE A 189 13.80 0.92 0.85
CA ILE A 189 12.85 -0.12 0.43
C ILE A 189 11.83 0.50 -0.53
N ILE A 190 11.22 1.63 -0.15
CA ILE A 190 10.25 2.34 -0.99
C ILE A 190 10.94 2.99 -2.20
N THR A 191 12.06 3.66 -2.00
CA THR A 191 12.67 4.46 -3.07
C THR A 191 13.38 3.62 -4.13
N ASN A 192 14.02 2.49 -3.72
CA ASN A 192 14.95 1.76 -4.56
C ASN A 192 14.67 0.26 -4.74
N TYR A 193 14.02 -0.41 -3.75
CA TYR A 193 13.97 -1.87 -3.76
C TYR A 193 12.66 -2.42 -4.34
N VAL A 194 11.55 -1.68 -4.25
CA VAL A 194 10.25 -2.16 -4.70
C VAL A 194 9.66 -1.31 -5.82
N ASP A 195 8.87 -1.92 -6.67
CA ASP A 195 8.21 -1.30 -7.81
C ASP A 195 6.75 -0.96 -7.48
N ALA A 196 6.12 -1.76 -6.62
CA ALA A 196 4.76 -1.53 -6.13
C ALA A 196 4.65 -1.86 -4.64
N ILE A 197 3.62 -1.31 -3.96
CA ILE A 197 3.40 -1.45 -2.52
C ILE A 197 1.97 -1.92 -2.27
N ILE A 198 1.84 -2.94 -1.41
CA ILE A 198 0.61 -3.27 -0.69
C ILE A 198 0.72 -2.64 0.70
N ASN A 199 -0.11 -1.64 0.97
CA ASN A 199 -0.19 -0.99 2.27
C ASN A 199 -1.23 -1.71 3.14
N MET A 200 -0.81 -2.30 4.26
CA MET A 200 -1.64 -3.15 5.12
C MET A 200 -1.79 -2.56 6.53
N PRO A 201 -2.53 -1.44 6.70
CA PRO A 201 -2.75 -0.87 8.02
C PRO A 201 -3.67 -1.75 8.85
N ILE A 202 -3.47 -1.74 10.19
CA ILE A 202 -4.54 -2.12 11.11
C ILE A 202 -5.42 -0.91 11.39
N ILE A 203 -6.73 -1.10 11.46
CA ILE A 203 -7.68 -0.03 11.74
C ILE A 203 -7.76 0.21 13.23
N LYS A 204 -7.25 1.36 13.68
CA LYS A 204 -7.26 1.76 15.09
C LYS A 204 -7.28 3.27 15.26
N ASP A 205 -7.76 3.74 16.40
CA ASP A 205 -7.61 5.13 16.77
C ASP A 205 -6.14 5.48 17.06
N HIS A 206 -5.87 6.77 17.17
CA HIS A 206 -4.55 7.29 17.52
C HIS A 206 -4.70 8.53 18.40
N ASN A 207 -3.98 8.54 19.51
CA ASN A 207 -4.06 9.58 20.55
C ASN A 207 -3.70 11.00 20.09
N ILE A 208 -3.10 11.16 18.91
CA ILE A 208 -2.75 12.46 18.31
C ILE A 208 -3.45 12.63 16.97
N ALA A 209 -3.28 11.70 16.03
CA ALA A 209 -3.76 11.83 14.66
C ALA A 209 -5.24 11.47 14.46
N GLY A 210 -5.95 11.07 15.51
CA GLY A 210 -7.32 10.57 15.44
C GLY A 210 -7.39 9.10 15.05
N ILE A 211 -6.88 8.74 13.89
CA ILE A 211 -6.82 7.34 13.44
C ILE A 211 -5.45 6.93 12.92
N THR A 212 -5.19 5.63 12.97
CA THR A 212 -4.17 4.93 12.18
C THR A 212 -4.88 4.23 11.04
N GLY A 213 -4.56 4.63 9.83
CA GLY A 213 -5.06 4.06 8.59
C GLY A 213 -3.94 3.95 7.56
N ALA A 214 -4.28 3.92 6.28
CA ALA A 214 -3.32 3.78 5.19
C ALA A 214 -2.34 4.95 5.11
N LEU A 215 -2.84 6.19 5.26
CA LEU A 215 -2.01 7.40 5.18
C LEU A 215 -0.96 7.44 6.29
N LYS A 216 -1.36 7.19 7.55
CA LYS A 216 -0.43 7.24 8.69
C LYS A 216 0.49 6.03 8.76
N ASN A 217 0.16 4.91 8.10
CA ASN A 217 0.98 3.70 8.14
C ASN A 217 2.41 3.92 7.62
N HIS A 218 2.60 4.87 6.71
CA HIS A 218 3.92 5.24 6.19
C HIS A 218 4.83 5.97 7.20
N TYR A 219 4.34 6.34 8.39
CA TYR A 219 5.22 6.76 9.50
C TYR A 219 6.19 5.64 9.92
N GLY A 220 5.81 4.37 9.74
CA GLY A 220 6.71 3.23 9.88
C GLY A 220 7.75 3.09 8.76
N SER A 221 7.86 4.05 7.86
CA SER A 221 8.80 4.05 6.73
C SER A 221 9.79 5.21 6.77
N ILE A 222 9.78 6.02 7.84
CA ILE A 222 10.64 7.20 8.00
C ILE A 222 11.52 7.12 9.25
N ASP A 223 12.60 7.89 9.26
CA ASP A 223 13.63 7.85 10.30
C ASP A 223 13.16 8.41 11.65
N ASN A 224 12.39 9.49 11.64
CA ASN A 224 11.92 10.15 12.87
C ASN A 224 10.43 10.50 12.82
N PRO A 225 9.52 9.51 13.03
CA PRO A 225 8.07 9.78 13.05
C PRO A 225 7.66 10.78 14.11
N MET A 226 8.35 10.81 15.28
CA MET A 226 7.98 11.68 16.39
C MET A 226 8.10 13.17 16.04
N ALA A 227 9.05 13.56 15.20
CA ALA A 227 9.21 14.95 14.74
C ALA A 227 7.99 15.47 13.94
N HIS A 228 7.10 14.57 13.51
CA HIS A 228 5.95 14.88 12.66
C HIS A 228 4.59 14.69 13.36
N HIS A 229 4.56 14.80 14.70
CA HIS A 229 3.31 14.62 15.49
C HIS A 229 2.62 15.93 15.86
N ALA A 230 3.21 17.09 15.59
CA ALA A 230 2.56 18.36 15.85
C ALA A 230 1.24 18.53 15.09
N ASN A 231 0.31 19.34 15.61
CA ASN A 231 -0.97 19.68 15.00
C ASN A 231 -1.78 18.45 14.50
N ASN A 232 -1.92 17.42 15.33
CA ASN A 232 -2.58 16.17 14.97
C ASN A 232 -1.92 15.45 13.77
N CYS A 233 -0.59 15.55 13.63
CA CYS A 233 0.20 15.04 12.51
C CYS A 233 -0.13 15.70 11.14
N ASP A 234 -0.78 16.85 11.14
CA ASP A 234 -1.19 17.58 9.95
C ASP A 234 -0.31 18.84 9.75
N PRO A 235 0.19 19.12 8.54
CA PRO A 235 -0.02 18.41 7.29
C PRO A 235 0.99 17.27 6.99
N TYR A 236 1.82 16.88 7.94
CA TYR A 236 2.97 15.97 7.72
C TYR A 236 2.59 14.62 7.11
N ILE A 237 1.46 14.02 7.54
CA ILE A 237 0.97 12.75 6.96
C ILE A 237 0.64 12.93 5.48
N ALA A 238 -0.08 13.98 5.14
CA ALA A 238 -0.47 14.26 3.75
C ALA A 238 0.77 14.58 2.89
N ASP A 239 1.71 15.36 3.43
CA ASP A 239 2.95 15.69 2.74
C ASP A 239 3.83 14.47 2.50
N LEU A 240 3.99 13.59 3.48
CA LEU A 240 4.71 12.33 3.32
C LEU A 240 4.09 11.47 2.20
N ASN A 241 2.76 11.31 2.19
CA ASN A 241 2.06 10.54 1.17
C ASN A 241 2.05 11.20 -0.21
N SER A 242 2.37 12.51 -0.29
CA SER A 242 2.55 13.22 -1.56
C SER A 242 3.88 12.91 -2.24
N LEU A 243 4.85 12.31 -1.54
CA LEU A 243 6.11 11.89 -2.14
C LEU A 243 5.87 10.94 -3.31
N PRO A 244 6.45 11.19 -4.50
CA PRO A 244 6.24 10.36 -5.68
C PRO A 244 6.51 8.88 -5.45
N ALA A 245 7.52 8.55 -4.63
CA ALA A 245 7.89 7.17 -4.30
C ALA A 245 6.79 6.43 -3.51
N ILE A 246 6.00 7.12 -2.68
CA ILE A 246 4.87 6.55 -1.96
C ILE A 246 3.62 6.58 -2.85
N ARG A 247 3.28 7.77 -3.36
CA ARG A 247 2.04 7.99 -4.12
C ARG A 247 1.91 7.10 -5.35
N LYS A 248 2.99 6.97 -6.15
CA LYS A 248 2.97 6.19 -7.40
C LYS A 248 3.07 4.69 -7.17
N LYS A 249 3.73 4.26 -6.08
CA LYS A 249 3.98 2.84 -5.81
C LYS A 249 2.92 2.18 -4.94
N THR A 250 2.15 2.93 -4.13
CA THR A 250 1.04 2.35 -3.36
C THR A 250 -0.07 1.95 -4.34
N ARG A 251 -0.16 0.64 -4.59
CA ARG A 251 -1.04 0.08 -5.62
C ARG A 251 -2.28 -0.56 -5.04
N LEU A 252 -2.18 -1.14 -3.85
CA LEU A 252 -3.29 -1.76 -3.14
C LEU A 252 -3.20 -1.42 -1.65
N ILE A 253 -4.35 -1.16 -1.05
CA ILE A 253 -4.51 -1.06 0.39
C ILE A 253 -5.38 -2.23 0.84
N VAL A 254 -4.92 -2.95 1.86
CA VAL A 254 -5.64 -4.04 2.52
C VAL A 254 -5.67 -3.73 4.01
N GLY A 255 -6.66 -2.95 4.43
CA GLY A 255 -6.85 -2.56 5.83
C GLY A 255 -7.37 -3.72 6.66
N ASP A 256 -6.65 -4.08 7.71
CA ASP A 256 -7.07 -5.08 8.70
C ASP A 256 -8.07 -4.44 9.68
N ALA A 257 -9.34 -4.71 9.48
CA ALA A 257 -10.44 -4.36 10.36
C ALA A 257 -11.06 -5.60 11.01
N LEU A 258 -10.29 -6.68 11.18
CA LEU A 258 -10.80 -7.91 11.82
C LEU A 258 -11.15 -7.63 13.30
N ARG A 259 -10.23 -6.97 14.01
CA ARG A 259 -10.39 -6.58 15.42
C ARG A 259 -9.87 -5.15 15.65
N PRO A 260 -10.55 -4.13 15.11
CA PRO A 260 -10.12 -2.75 15.26
C PRO A 260 -10.14 -2.27 16.70
N LEU A 261 -9.52 -1.08 16.95
CA LEU A 261 -9.46 -0.41 18.24
C LEU A 261 -10.09 0.97 18.10
N CYS A 262 -11.05 1.35 18.96
CA CYS A 262 -11.74 2.64 18.86
C CYS A 262 -11.31 3.68 19.89
N GLU A 263 -10.51 3.31 20.90
CA GLU A 263 -10.03 4.24 21.94
C GLU A 263 -8.70 3.76 22.54
N GLY A 264 -7.83 4.71 22.89
CA GLY A 264 -6.57 4.50 23.59
C GLY A 264 -5.39 4.07 22.74
N GLY A 265 -5.54 4.08 21.38
CA GLY A 265 -4.43 3.81 20.46
C GLY A 265 -3.34 4.88 20.48
N PRO A 266 -2.16 4.60 19.93
CA PRO A 266 -1.82 3.45 19.06
C PRO A 266 -1.51 2.15 19.80
N SER A 267 -1.32 2.15 21.12
CA SER A 267 -1.08 0.95 21.93
C SER A 267 -2.36 0.15 22.15
N ASP A 268 -2.21 -1.15 22.35
CA ASP A 268 -3.37 -2.02 22.57
C ASP A 268 -4.15 -1.64 23.84
N LYS A 269 -5.47 -1.60 23.72
CA LYS A 269 -6.45 -1.43 24.78
C LYS A 269 -7.55 -2.47 24.59
N PRO A 270 -7.40 -3.67 25.12
CA PRO A 270 -8.30 -4.81 24.86
C PRO A 270 -9.78 -4.50 25.08
N GLN A 271 -10.12 -3.65 26.06
CA GLN A 271 -11.50 -3.26 26.39
C GLN A 271 -12.16 -2.40 25.28
N PHE A 272 -11.38 -1.78 24.40
CA PHE A 272 -11.88 -0.94 23.30
C PHE A 272 -11.71 -1.59 21.93
N ARG A 273 -11.23 -2.84 21.88
CA ARG A 273 -11.24 -3.65 20.67
C ARG A 273 -12.57 -4.40 20.55
N TRP A 274 -12.99 -4.58 19.30
CA TRP A 274 -14.19 -5.38 19.04
C TRP A 274 -13.99 -6.25 17.80
N ILE A 275 -14.80 -7.29 17.67
CA ILE A 275 -14.83 -8.10 16.46
C ILE A 275 -15.70 -7.38 15.43
N TYR A 276 -15.05 -6.69 14.49
CA TYR A 276 -15.72 -6.16 13.30
C TYR A 276 -15.79 -7.21 12.21
N GLY A 277 -14.80 -8.12 12.18
CA GLY A 277 -14.73 -9.27 11.29
C GLY A 277 -14.60 -8.87 9.82
N GLY A 278 -13.90 -7.80 9.51
CA GLY A 278 -13.81 -7.24 8.17
C GLY A 278 -12.40 -6.91 7.70
N ILE A 279 -12.25 -6.80 6.38
CA ILE A 279 -11.10 -6.20 5.71
C ILE A 279 -11.59 -5.08 4.80
N ILE A 280 -10.77 -4.04 4.62
CA ILE A 280 -11.10 -2.85 3.83
C ILE A 280 -10.09 -2.72 2.69
N LEU A 281 -10.54 -2.78 1.44
CA LEU A 281 -9.68 -2.70 0.28
C LEU A 281 -9.96 -1.42 -0.52
N SER A 282 -8.89 -0.77 -1.01
CA SER A 282 -9.00 0.41 -1.88
C SER A 282 -7.69 0.63 -2.64
N TYR A 283 -7.75 1.44 -3.70
CA TYR A 283 -6.59 2.05 -4.35
C TYR A 283 -6.32 3.46 -3.81
N ASP A 284 -7.30 4.04 -3.13
CA ASP A 284 -7.30 5.41 -2.65
C ASP A 284 -7.09 5.44 -1.13
N PRO A 285 -5.93 5.91 -0.65
CA PRO A 285 -5.64 5.92 0.78
C PRO A 285 -6.51 6.91 1.57
N VAL A 286 -7.00 7.96 0.91
CA VAL A 286 -7.86 8.96 1.55
C VAL A 286 -9.27 8.40 1.74
N ALA A 287 -9.83 7.79 0.70
CA ALA A 287 -11.15 7.14 0.76
C ALA A 287 -11.16 5.97 1.74
N HIS A 288 -10.09 5.15 1.73
CA HIS A 288 -9.90 4.09 2.72
C HIS A 288 -9.96 4.65 4.16
N ASP A 289 -9.21 5.72 4.44
CA ASP A 289 -9.10 6.29 5.77
C ASP A 289 -10.37 7.05 6.18
N ALA A 290 -11.08 7.68 5.25
CA ALA A 290 -12.39 8.27 5.51
C ALA A 290 -13.42 7.21 5.96
N VAL A 291 -13.44 6.05 5.29
CA VAL A 291 -14.31 4.91 5.66
C VAL A 291 -13.85 4.31 6.99
N ALA A 292 -12.54 4.13 7.22
CA ALA A 292 -12.00 3.62 8.48
C ALA A 292 -12.33 4.55 9.67
N ALA A 293 -12.22 5.87 9.48
CA ALA A 293 -12.59 6.87 10.49
C ALA A 293 -14.08 6.77 10.85
N ARG A 294 -14.95 6.61 9.85
CA ARG A 294 -16.39 6.39 10.08
C ARG A 294 -16.64 5.14 10.94
N ILE A 295 -16.00 4.01 10.62
CA ILE A 295 -16.16 2.75 11.39
C ILE A 295 -15.75 2.96 12.87
N ILE A 296 -14.64 3.65 13.11
CA ILE A 296 -14.18 3.98 14.48
C ILE A 296 -15.19 4.89 15.18
N GLN A 297 -15.66 5.95 14.52
CA GLN A 297 -16.63 6.90 15.09
C GLN A 297 -17.98 6.24 15.39
N GLU A 298 -18.49 5.35 14.53
CA GLU A 298 -19.68 4.56 14.77
C GLU A 298 -19.52 3.70 16.03
N ARG A 299 -18.38 3.01 16.19
CA ARG A 299 -18.12 2.22 17.41
C ARG A 299 -17.99 3.09 18.66
N ARG A 300 -17.36 4.25 18.57
CA ARG A 300 -17.30 5.22 19.67
C ARG A 300 -18.70 5.65 20.12
N LYS A 301 -19.59 5.94 19.15
CA LYS A 301 -20.98 6.30 19.42
C LYS A 301 -21.74 5.16 20.14
N GLU A 302 -21.58 3.90 19.69
CA GLU A 302 -22.18 2.73 20.36
C GLU A 302 -21.73 2.59 21.82
N LEU A 303 -20.49 2.95 22.13
CA LEU A 303 -19.93 2.93 23.48
C LEU A 303 -20.16 4.24 24.26
N SER A 304 -20.95 5.18 23.75
CA SER A 304 -21.19 6.50 24.34
C SER A 304 -19.90 7.30 24.58
N LEU A 305 -18.83 7.01 23.81
CA LEU A 305 -17.60 7.79 23.83
C LEU A 305 -17.77 9.05 22.97
N PRO A 306 -17.17 10.20 23.38
CA PRO A 306 -17.26 11.42 22.60
C PRO A 306 -16.53 11.25 21.25
N PRO A 307 -17.00 11.94 20.18
CA PRO A 307 -16.32 11.94 18.88
C PRO A 307 -14.85 12.37 18.99
N LEU A 308 -14.01 11.91 18.07
CA LEU A 308 -12.57 12.20 18.04
C LEU A 308 -12.28 13.71 18.02
N GLU A 309 -13.13 14.49 17.37
CA GLU A 309 -13.03 15.95 17.30
C GLU A 309 -13.20 16.60 18.67
N ARG A 310 -14.16 16.10 19.47
CA ARG A 310 -14.43 16.64 20.83
C ARG A 310 -13.34 16.32 21.85
N VAL A 311 -12.57 15.26 21.59
CA VAL A 311 -11.42 14.89 22.44
C VAL A 311 -10.08 15.41 21.89
N GLY A 312 -10.11 16.38 20.97
CA GLY A 312 -8.93 17.06 20.44
C GLY A 312 -8.09 16.21 19.47
N ARG A 313 -8.66 15.15 18.91
CA ARG A 313 -7.98 14.22 18.00
C ARG A 313 -8.65 14.10 16.62
N PRO A 314 -9.03 15.23 15.97
CA PRO A 314 -9.61 15.14 14.63
C PRO A 314 -8.62 14.54 13.65
N PRO A 315 -9.05 13.63 12.76
CA PRO A 315 -8.18 13.06 11.72
C PRO A 315 -7.99 14.03 10.54
N LYS A 316 -7.43 15.22 10.82
CA LYS A 316 -7.26 16.34 9.88
C LYS A 316 -6.52 15.96 8.60
N HIS A 317 -5.58 15.03 8.71
CA HIS A 317 -4.74 14.58 7.60
C HIS A 317 -5.53 13.99 6.43
N ILE A 318 -6.75 13.47 6.67
CA ILE A 318 -7.63 12.92 5.63
C ILE A 318 -8.06 14.03 4.69
N GLU A 319 -8.63 15.12 5.25
CA GLU A 319 -9.06 16.28 4.46
C GLU A 319 -7.88 17.00 3.80
N THR A 320 -6.74 17.09 4.51
CA THR A 320 -5.54 17.71 3.95
C THR A 320 -4.98 16.89 2.79
N ALA A 321 -5.00 15.56 2.89
CA ALA A 321 -4.61 14.68 1.78
C ALA A 321 -5.56 14.80 0.58
N ALA A 322 -6.87 14.92 0.83
CA ALA A 322 -7.86 15.16 -0.24
C ALA A 322 -7.60 16.49 -0.95
N ARG A 323 -7.38 17.59 -0.21
CA ARG A 323 -7.04 18.90 -0.80
C ARG A 323 -5.74 18.87 -1.62
N LYS A 324 -4.81 17.98 -1.29
CA LYS A 324 -3.56 17.75 -2.05
C LYS A 324 -3.75 16.81 -3.24
N GLY A 325 -4.97 16.36 -3.52
CA GLY A 325 -5.29 15.49 -4.66
C GLY A 325 -4.75 14.05 -4.50
N LEU A 326 -4.64 13.56 -3.26
CA LEU A 326 -4.22 12.18 -2.98
C LEU A 326 -5.37 11.18 -3.02
N GLY A 327 -6.62 11.66 -3.01
CA GLY A 327 -7.82 10.85 -3.04
C GLY A 327 -9.06 11.61 -2.59
N ILE A 328 -10.13 10.91 -2.27
CA ILE A 328 -11.46 11.45 -1.97
C ILE A 328 -11.81 11.24 -0.49
N ALA A 329 -12.02 12.33 0.26
CA ALA A 329 -12.46 12.27 1.67
C ALA A 329 -14.00 12.28 1.82
N ASP A 330 -14.72 12.87 0.87
CA ASP A 330 -16.18 12.99 0.90
C ASP A 330 -16.84 11.61 0.74
N LEU A 331 -17.39 11.09 1.82
CA LEU A 331 -18.06 9.78 1.85
C LEU A 331 -19.19 9.64 0.82
N LYS A 332 -19.82 10.74 0.37
CA LYS A 332 -20.86 10.73 -0.65
C LYS A 332 -20.32 10.49 -2.06
N LYS A 333 -19.01 10.70 -2.27
CA LYS A 333 -18.30 10.48 -3.54
C LYS A 333 -17.50 9.19 -3.54
N ILE A 334 -17.63 8.37 -2.50
CA ILE A 334 -16.97 7.07 -2.40
C ILE A 334 -17.97 5.99 -2.84
N ASP A 335 -17.60 5.23 -3.88
CA ASP A 335 -18.28 3.98 -4.24
C ASP A 335 -17.97 2.91 -3.18
N LEU A 336 -18.80 2.87 -2.13
CA LEU A 336 -18.62 1.95 -1.01
C LEU A 336 -19.41 0.67 -1.23
N VAL A 337 -18.70 -0.42 -1.49
CA VAL A 337 -19.27 -1.76 -1.63
C VAL A 337 -19.03 -2.54 -0.33
N THR A 338 -20.09 -3.00 0.31
CA THR A 338 -20.00 -3.86 1.52
C THR A 338 -20.60 -5.21 1.24
N VAL A 339 -19.86 -6.29 1.54
CA VAL A 339 -20.30 -7.68 1.40
C VAL A 339 -20.08 -8.41 2.72
N VAL A 340 -21.04 -9.25 3.10
CA VAL A 340 -20.95 -10.17 4.24
C VAL A 340 -21.01 -11.59 3.68
N LEU A 341 -19.99 -12.42 4.00
CA LEU A 341 -19.89 -13.83 3.61
C LEU A 341 -20.56 -14.73 4.65
#